data_d10d06a1e6d4fed06748be0ea8d7faac
#
_entry.id   d10d06a1e6d4fed06748be0ea8d7faac
#
_cell.length_a   1.000
_cell.length_b   1.000
_cell.length_c   1.000
_cell.angle_alpha   90.00
_cell.angle_beta   90.00
_cell.angle_gamma   90.00
#
_symmetry.space_group_name_H-M   'P 1'
#
loop_
_entity.id
_entity.type
_entity.pdbx_description
1 polymer ?
#
loop_
_entity_poly.entity_id
_entity_poly.type
_entity_poly.pdbx_seq_one_letter_code
_entity_poly.pdbx_strand_id
1 'polypeptide(L)'
;MGYNANDSEKKLLNAGDYEAIIINADIRTTNSNQPKQYLNICFNVPSENENVYTKIFRDATSPTYFNKKRVGQLLKALKITRDIKDDFDLMQTIKDKRCIVNLTKEYNDYTGNEENNIKFFKSSDLQSEDTSQPQVDIANINDDDLPF
;
A
#
# COMPACT_ATOMS: atom_id res chain seq x y z
N MET A 1 -25.34 5.93 -25.01
CA MET A 1 -24.00 5.73 -24.49
C MET A 1 -23.39 7.07 -24.07
N GLY A 2 -22.68 7.11 -23.00
CA GLY A 2 -22.12 8.32 -22.46
C GLY A 2 -21.80 8.11 -21.00
N TYR A 3 -21.91 9.16 -20.22
CA TYR A 3 -21.57 9.13 -18.81
C TYR A 3 -22.77 9.44 -17.95
N ASN A 4 -22.82 8.88 -16.73
CA ASN A 4 -23.86 9.22 -15.77
C ASN A 4 -23.34 9.06 -14.35
N ALA A 5 -24.16 9.48 -13.36
CA ALA A 5 -23.73 9.51 -11.97
C ALA A 5 -23.41 8.11 -11.41
N ASN A 6 -23.99 7.06 -11.97
CA ASN A 6 -23.73 5.69 -11.50
C ASN A 6 -22.30 5.26 -11.79
N ASP A 7 -21.61 5.92 -12.71
CA ASP A 7 -20.22 5.61 -13.00
C ASP A 7 -19.30 5.90 -11.81
N SER A 8 -19.77 6.70 -10.84
CA SER A 8 -19.00 7.01 -9.64
C SER A 8 -19.12 5.95 -8.56
N GLU A 9 -20.03 4.99 -8.70
CA GLU A 9 -20.27 3.99 -7.67
C GLU A 9 -19.12 3.01 -7.59
N LYS A 10 -18.74 2.68 -6.35
CA LYS A 10 -17.68 1.72 -6.11
C LYS A 10 -18.15 0.33 -6.49
N LYS A 11 -17.30 -0.39 -7.23
CA LYS A 11 -17.57 -1.74 -7.67
C LYS A 11 -16.91 -2.73 -6.72
N LEU A 12 -17.64 -3.76 -6.31
CA LEU A 12 -17.07 -4.85 -5.53
C LEU A 12 -16.34 -5.80 -6.47
N LEU A 13 -15.06 -6.02 -6.22
CA LEU A 13 -14.23 -6.86 -7.07
C LEU A 13 -14.34 -8.32 -6.65
N ASN A 14 -14.22 -9.23 -7.61
CA ASN A 14 -14.18 -10.65 -7.30
C ASN A 14 -12.89 -10.99 -6.55
N ALA A 15 -12.97 -12.03 -5.71
CA ALA A 15 -11.79 -12.51 -5.01
C ALA A 15 -10.73 -12.97 -6.01
N GLY A 16 -9.47 -12.72 -5.69
CA GLY A 16 -8.35 -13.10 -6.54
C GLY A 16 -7.20 -12.13 -6.47
N ASP A 17 -6.23 -12.34 -7.34
CA ASP A 17 -5.03 -11.53 -7.40
C ASP A 17 -5.20 -10.39 -8.40
N TYR A 18 -4.74 -9.20 -8.03
CA TYR A 18 -4.80 -8.02 -8.88
C TYR A 18 -3.51 -7.23 -8.79
N GLU A 19 -3.03 -6.76 -9.95
CA GLU A 19 -1.97 -5.76 -9.97
C GLU A 19 -2.49 -4.49 -9.34
N ALA A 20 -1.69 -3.88 -8.47
CA ALA A 20 -2.09 -2.67 -7.77
C ALA A 20 -0.92 -1.73 -7.61
N ILE A 21 -1.22 -0.44 -7.54
CA ILE A 21 -0.24 0.62 -7.34
C ILE A 21 -0.64 1.38 -6.08
N ILE A 22 0.32 1.62 -5.20
CA ILE A 22 0.04 2.42 -4.01
C ILE A 22 -0.01 3.89 -4.43
N ILE A 23 -1.18 4.50 -4.27
CA ILE A 23 -1.37 5.90 -4.66
C ILE A 23 -1.35 6.85 -3.48
N ASN A 24 -1.55 6.34 -2.26
CA ASN A 24 -1.51 7.17 -1.08
C ASN A 24 -1.31 6.32 0.17
N ALA A 25 -0.69 6.94 1.19
CA ALA A 25 -0.54 6.33 2.51
C ALA A 25 -0.59 7.45 3.54
N ASP A 26 -1.42 7.29 4.56
CA ASP A 26 -1.52 8.28 5.63
C ASP A 26 -1.80 7.58 6.95
N ILE A 27 -1.59 8.31 8.04
CA ILE A 27 -1.82 7.79 9.38
C ILE A 27 -3.17 8.32 9.86
N ARG A 28 -4.03 7.41 10.30
CA ARG A 28 -5.36 7.73 10.78
C ARG A 28 -5.58 7.15 12.16
N THR A 29 -6.61 7.64 12.83
CA THR A 29 -6.99 7.20 14.17
C THR A 29 -8.43 6.73 14.12
N THR A 30 -8.71 5.60 14.77
CA THR A 30 -10.08 5.09 14.82
C THR A 30 -10.95 6.01 15.66
N ASN A 31 -12.22 6.07 15.31
CA ASN A 31 -13.22 6.85 16.03
C ASN A 31 -13.92 5.93 17.05
N SER A 32 -13.27 5.67 18.16
CA SER A 32 -13.78 4.76 19.19
C SER A 32 -13.40 5.26 20.57
N ASN A 33 -13.90 4.60 21.62
CA ASN A 33 -13.59 4.96 23.00
C ASN A 33 -12.12 4.79 23.33
N GLN A 34 -11.46 3.86 22.64
CA GLN A 34 -10.02 3.66 22.77
C GLN A 34 -9.40 3.83 21.39
N PRO A 35 -9.11 5.09 21.00
CA PRO A 35 -8.61 5.35 19.66
C PRO A 35 -7.29 4.64 19.40
N LYS A 36 -7.16 4.08 18.21
CA LYS A 36 -5.95 3.39 17.77
C LYS A 36 -5.48 3.99 16.46
N GLN A 37 -4.16 4.16 16.34
CA GLN A 37 -3.58 4.64 15.10
C GLN A 37 -3.35 3.48 14.15
N TYR A 38 -3.57 3.75 12.88
CA TYR A 38 -3.25 2.78 11.83
C TYR A 38 -2.73 3.50 10.60
N LEU A 39 -1.90 2.77 9.85
CA LEU A 39 -1.43 3.22 8.56
C LEU A 39 -2.48 2.81 7.53
N ASN A 40 -3.05 3.79 6.87
CA ASN A 40 -4.06 3.56 5.84
C ASN A 40 -3.37 3.65 4.48
N ILE A 41 -3.39 2.57 3.73
CA ILE A 41 -2.74 2.52 2.42
C ILE A 41 -3.80 2.33 1.36
N CYS A 42 -3.81 3.23 0.39
CA CYS A 42 -4.74 3.19 -0.73
C CYS A 42 -4.02 2.62 -1.95
N PHE A 43 -4.56 1.54 -2.48
CA PHE A 43 -4.07 0.90 -3.70
C PHE A 43 -5.06 1.17 -4.81
N ASN A 44 -4.56 1.50 -5.98
CA ASN A 44 -5.37 1.55 -7.19
C ASN A 44 -5.18 0.25 -7.96
N VAL A 45 -6.28 -0.35 -8.41
CA VAL A 45 -6.28 -1.55 -9.24
C VAL A 45 -6.59 -1.10 -10.66
N PRO A 46 -5.58 -0.87 -11.51
CA PRO A 46 -5.81 -0.24 -12.82
C PRO A 46 -6.74 -1.05 -13.73
N SER A 47 -6.66 -2.37 -13.69
CA SER A 47 -7.48 -3.21 -14.56
C SER A 47 -8.97 -3.07 -14.29
N GLU A 48 -9.34 -2.66 -13.08
CA GLU A 48 -10.73 -2.50 -12.67
C GLU A 48 -11.12 -1.05 -12.43
N ASN A 49 -10.13 -0.15 -12.46
CA ASN A 49 -10.32 1.26 -12.15
C ASN A 49 -10.99 1.46 -10.79
N GLU A 50 -10.52 0.70 -9.80
CA GLU A 50 -11.04 0.76 -8.43
C GLU A 50 -9.91 0.91 -7.44
N ASN A 51 -10.23 1.51 -6.29
CA ASN A 51 -9.28 1.62 -5.19
C ASN A 51 -9.64 0.62 -4.10
N VAL A 52 -8.62 0.01 -3.52
CA VAL A 52 -8.77 -0.86 -2.36
C VAL A 52 -7.83 -0.37 -1.28
N TYR A 53 -8.18 -0.64 -0.03
CA TYR A 53 -7.45 -0.10 1.11
C TYR A 53 -7.01 -1.21 2.04
N THR A 54 -5.90 -0.98 2.72
CA THR A 54 -5.52 -1.83 3.85
C THR A 54 -5.18 -0.94 5.03
N LYS A 55 -5.44 -1.47 6.23
CA LYS A 55 -5.13 -0.80 7.49
C LYS A 55 -4.10 -1.62 8.23
N ILE A 56 -2.99 -1.00 8.60
CA ILE A 56 -1.96 -1.67 9.40
C ILE A 56 -1.88 -0.93 10.73
N PHE A 57 -2.31 -1.59 11.79
CA PHE A 57 -2.38 -0.98 13.11
C PHE A 57 -1.01 -0.95 13.78
N ARG A 58 -0.87 -0.10 14.79
CA ARG A 58 0.34 -0.08 15.61
C ARG A 58 0.56 -1.46 16.23
N ASP A 59 1.82 -1.84 16.38
CA ASP A 59 2.18 -3.12 16.97
C ASP A 59 1.84 -3.06 18.46
N ALA A 60 1.08 -4.03 18.94
CA ALA A 60 0.63 -4.05 20.34
C ALA A 60 1.80 -4.13 21.33
N THR A 61 2.89 -4.78 20.94
CA THR A 61 4.05 -4.95 21.80
C THR A 61 5.12 -3.87 21.59
N SER A 62 5.03 -3.12 20.51
CA SER A 62 5.97 -2.04 20.18
C SER A 62 5.23 -0.91 19.48
N PRO A 63 4.46 -0.09 20.23
CA PRO A 63 3.56 0.90 19.61
C PRO A 63 4.26 2.01 18.81
N THR A 64 5.57 2.12 18.91
CA THR A 64 6.34 3.05 18.08
C THR A 64 6.27 2.67 16.60
N TYR A 65 5.99 1.40 16.31
CA TYR A 65 5.96 0.88 14.96
C TYR A 65 4.56 0.41 14.58
N PHE A 66 4.22 0.53 13.32
CA PHE A 66 3.09 -0.22 12.77
C PHE A 66 3.49 -1.69 12.75
N ASN A 67 2.51 -2.59 12.73
CA ASN A 67 2.76 -4.03 12.83
C ASN A 67 3.90 -4.43 11.90
N LYS A 68 5.03 -4.80 12.50
CA LYS A 68 6.28 -5.02 11.75
C LYS A 68 6.17 -6.18 10.78
N LYS A 69 5.45 -7.22 11.16
CA LYS A 69 5.29 -8.38 10.30
C LYS A 69 4.53 -8.00 9.04
N ARG A 70 3.43 -7.24 9.20
CA ARG A 70 2.61 -6.83 8.07
C ARG A 70 3.36 -5.85 7.17
N VAL A 71 4.05 -4.89 7.77
CA VAL A 71 4.88 -3.95 7.03
C VAL A 71 5.98 -4.69 6.28
N GLY A 72 6.63 -5.65 6.95
CA GLY A 72 7.67 -6.46 6.31
C GLY A 72 7.16 -7.23 5.11
N GLN A 73 5.97 -7.81 5.22
CA GLN A 73 5.35 -8.51 4.10
C GLN A 73 5.11 -7.56 2.92
N LEU A 74 4.65 -6.34 3.21
CA LEU A 74 4.43 -5.35 2.17
C LEU A 74 5.74 -4.93 1.52
N LEU A 75 6.77 -4.61 2.31
CA LEU A 75 8.06 -4.19 1.77
C LEU A 75 8.66 -5.28 0.89
N LYS A 76 8.53 -6.54 1.30
CA LYS A 76 9.03 -7.65 0.50
C LYS A 76 8.29 -7.74 -0.84
N ALA A 77 6.97 -7.57 -0.80
CA ALA A 77 6.16 -7.60 -2.03
C ALA A 77 6.52 -6.44 -2.96
N LEU A 78 6.87 -5.28 -2.41
CA LEU A 78 7.27 -4.12 -3.19
C LEU A 78 8.73 -4.17 -3.63
N LYS A 79 9.43 -5.24 -3.28
CA LYS A 79 10.86 -5.44 -3.61
C LYS A 79 11.74 -4.36 -3.03
N ILE A 80 11.39 -3.89 -1.84
CA ILE A 80 12.18 -2.89 -1.11
C ILE A 80 13.07 -3.65 -0.13
N THR A 81 14.39 -3.55 -0.32
CA THR A 81 15.35 -4.33 0.46
C THR A 81 16.15 -3.49 1.44
N ARG A 82 16.10 -2.16 1.34
CA ARG A 82 16.80 -1.30 2.29
C ARG A 82 15.99 -1.11 3.57
N ASP A 83 16.66 -0.68 4.63
CA ASP A 83 16.00 -0.40 5.89
C ASP A 83 15.18 0.89 5.78
N ILE A 84 14.06 0.92 6.48
CA ILE A 84 13.17 2.07 6.57
C ILE A 84 13.35 2.69 7.96
N LYS A 85 13.66 3.99 8.00
CA LYS A 85 14.04 4.65 9.25
C LYS A 85 12.86 4.92 10.19
N ASP A 86 11.76 5.41 9.65
CA ASP A 86 10.63 5.89 10.43
C ASP A 86 9.35 5.86 9.60
N ASP A 87 8.25 6.33 10.20
CA ASP A 87 6.94 6.30 9.54
C ASP A 87 6.92 7.17 8.28
N PHE A 88 7.58 8.34 8.34
CA PHE A 88 7.60 9.24 7.19
C PHE A 88 8.34 8.59 6.02
N ASP A 89 9.50 8.00 6.30
CA ASP A 89 10.29 7.28 5.30
C ASP A 89 9.46 6.14 4.69
N LEU A 90 8.74 5.40 5.53
CA LEU A 90 7.88 4.32 5.08
C LEU A 90 6.84 4.83 4.08
N MET A 91 6.10 5.88 4.46
CA MET A 91 5.03 6.41 3.61
C MET A 91 5.57 6.95 2.28
N GLN A 92 6.72 7.61 2.31
CA GLN A 92 7.32 8.14 1.10
C GLN A 92 7.84 7.02 0.20
N THR A 93 8.44 6.00 0.80
CA THR A 93 9.09 4.94 0.04
C THR A 93 8.09 4.05 -0.68
N ILE A 94 6.94 3.74 -0.04
CA ILE A 94 5.97 2.84 -0.65
C ILE A 94 5.10 3.51 -1.71
N LYS A 95 5.03 4.83 -1.71
CA LYS A 95 4.17 5.54 -2.65
C LYS A 95 4.64 5.28 -4.09
N ASP A 96 3.68 5.09 -4.99
CA ASP A 96 3.88 4.81 -6.41
C ASP A 96 4.52 3.46 -6.71
N LYS A 97 4.76 2.64 -5.70
CA LYS A 97 5.23 1.28 -5.90
C LYS A 97 4.06 0.36 -6.22
N ARG A 98 4.36 -0.73 -6.90
CA ARG A 98 3.30 -1.68 -7.26
C ARG A 98 3.60 -3.08 -6.75
N CYS A 99 2.53 -3.80 -6.52
CA CYS A 99 2.60 -5.20 -6.12
C CYS A 99 1.30 -5.87 -6.56
N ILE A 100 1.20 -7.15 -6.29
CA ILE A 100 -0.04 -7.89 -6.47
C ILE A 100 -0.71 -7.97 -5.12
N VAL A 101 -1.99 -7.60 -5.06
CA VAL A 101 -2.80 -7.76 -3.86
C VAL A 101 -3.78 -8.90 -4.06
N ASN A 102 -3.90 -9.76 -3.06
CA ASN A 102 -4.91 -10.82 -3.08
C ASN A 102 -6.13 -10.31 -2.35
N LEU A 103 -7.23 -10.18 -3.09
CA LEU A 103 -8.48 -9.66 -2.55
C LEU A 103 -9.42 -10.78 -2.15
N THR A 104 -10.13 -10.54 -1.04
CA THR A 104 -11.23 -11.38 -0.60
C THR A 104 -12.51 -10.56 -0.64
N LYS A 105 -13.64 -11.24 -0.60
CA LYS A 105 -14.94 -10.62 -0.38
C LYS A 105 -15.41 -11.03 1.00
N GLU A 106 -15.61 -10.08 1.88
CA GLU A 106 -16.01 -10.37 3.25
C GLU A 106 -17.13 -9.45 3.68
N TYR A 107 -18.08 -10.02 4.42
CA TYR A 107 -19.20 -9.26 4.93
C TYR A 107 -18.76 -8.45 6.15
N ASN A 108 -19.07 -7.16 6.13
CA ASN A 108 -18.79 -6.28 7.24
C ASN A 108 -20.07 -6.03 8.02
N ASP A 109 -20.13 -6.54 9.26
CA ASP A 109 -21.32 -6.44 10.09
C ASP A 109 -21.66 -4.99 10.44
N TYR A 110 -20.66 -4.10 10.50
CA TYR A 110 -20.90 -2.71 10.84
C TYR A 110 -21.57 -1.94 9.71
N THR A 111 -21.18 -2.22 8.48
CA THR A 111 -21.74 -1.52 7.33
C THR A 111 -22.92 -2.26 6.71
N GLY A 112 -23.06 -3.56 7.00
CA GLY A 112 -24.09 -4.39 6.41
C GLY A 112 -23.84 -4.74 4.95
N ASN A 113 -22.60 -4.56 4.47
CA ASN A 113 -22.25 -4.79 3.08
C ASN A 113 -21.04 -5.70 2.96
N GLU A 114 -20.90 -6.33 1.80
CA GLU A 114 -19.66 -7.01 1.47
C GLU A 114 -18.60 -5.99 1.10
N GLU A 115 -17.36 -6.29 1.44
CA GLU A 115 -16.22 -5.43 1.15
C GLU A 115 -15.05 -6.27 0.68
N ASN A 116 -14.18 -5.62 -0.11
CA ASN A 116 -12.92 -6.24 -0.49
C ASN A 116 -11.88 -5.96 0.58
N ASN A 117 -11.20 -7.02 1.02
CA ASN A 117 -10.06 -6.91 1.93
C ASN A 117 -8.83 -7.49 1.27
N ILE A 118 -7.67 -6.97 1.62
CA ILE A 118 -6.40 -7.49 1.11
C ILE A 118 -5.92 -8.55 2.08
N LYS A 119 -5.88 -9.79 1.61
CA LYS A 119 -5.43 -10.91 2.43
C LYS A 119 -3.92 -10.95 2.53
N PHE A 120 -3.24 -10.82 1.39
CA PHE A 120 -1.78 -10.80 1.37
C PHE A 120 -1.29 -10.05 0.15
N PHE A 121 0.03 -9.79 0.13
CA PHE A 121 0.72 -9.09 -0.94
C PHE A 121 1.69 -10.04 -1.62
N LYS A 122 1.86 -9.89 -2.93
CA LYS A 122 2.86 -10.62 -3.70
C LYS A 122 3.66 -9.65 -4.54
N SER A 123 4.88 -10.05 -4.89
CA SER A 123 5.69 -9.25 -5.79
C SER A 123 5.11 -9.25 -7.21
N SER A 124 5.20 -8.10 -7.86
CA SER A 124 4.78 -7.94 -9.25
C SER A 124 6.00 -7.93 -10.14
N ASP A 125 5.90 -8.57 -11.30
CA ASP A 125 6.95 -8.51 -12.31
C ASP A 125 7.12 -7.11 -12.88
N LEU A 126 6.12 -6.26 -12.69
CA LEU A 126 6.16 -4.88 -13.16
C LEU A 126 6.88 -3.93 -12.20
N GLN A 127 7.23 -4.41 -11.00
CA GLN A 127 7.95 -3.60 -10.01
C GLN A 127 9.42 -3.94 -10.03
N SER A 128 10.26 -2.93 -10.22
CA SER A 128 11.71 -3.08 -10.11
C SER A 128 12.14 -3.14 -8.65
N GLU A 129 13.25 -3.81 -8.41
CA GLU A 129 13.81 -3.88 -7.08
C GLU A 129 14.29 -2.50 -6.62
N ASP A 130 13.93 -2.11 -5.40
CA ASP A 130 14.33 -0.83 -4.83
C ASP A 130 15.44 -1.08 -3.80
N THR A 131 16.68 -0.85 -4.24
CA THR A 131 17.85 -0.97 -3.40
C THR A 131 18.51 0.38 -3.16
N SER A 132 17.83 1.47 -3.55
CA SER A 132 18.40 2.81 -3.45
C SER A 132 18.67 3.19 -1.99
N GLN A 133 19.68 4.03 -1.79
CA GLN A 133 19.96 4.57 -0.48
C GLN A 133 19.07 5.77 -0.20
N PRO A 134 18.81 6.08 1.07
CA PRO A 134 17.95 7.22 1.39
C PRO A 134 18.41 8.54 0.79
N GLN A 135 19.74 8.78 0.72
CA GLN A 135 20.18 9.91 -0.02
C GLN A 135 20.65 9.43 -1.38
N VAL A 136 20.40 10.21 -2.35
CA VAL A 136 20.76 9.84 -3.68
C VAL A 136 21.96 10.60 -4.11
N ASP A 137 22.82 10.05 -4.57
CA ASP A 137 23.88 10.80 -5.03
C ASP A 137 24.04 10.84 -6.43
N ILE A 138 23.57 11.12 -6.51
CA ILE A 138 23.60 11.27 -7.40
C ILE A 138 24.13 11.60 -8.12
N ALA A 139 24.23 11.68 -8.06
CA ALA A 139 24.58 11.81 -8.61
C ALA A 139 25.17 11.68 -9.22
N ASN A 140 25.31 11.50 -8.82
CA ASN A 140 25.78 11.27 -9.27
C ASN A 140 26.10 10.96 -9.99
N ILE A 141 25.89 10.76 -9.81
CA ILE A 141 26.09 10.41 -10.42
C ILE A 141 26.54 10.49 -11.33
N ASN A 142 26.61 10.53 -11.33
CA ASN A 142 27.09 10.53 -12.06
C ASN A 142 27.64 10.69 -12.73
N ASP A 143 27.79 10.81 -12.57
CA ASP A 143 28.29 10.84 -13.15
C ASP A 143 28.87 10.70 -13.69
N ASP A 144 28.85 10.61 -13.36
CA ASP A 144 29.30 10.28 -13.77
C ASP A 144 29.53 10.01 -14.31
N ASP A 145 29.23 9.78 -13.99
CA ASP A 145 29.24 9.37 -14.42
C ASP A 145 29.37 9.63 -15.17
N LEU A 146 29.29 9.79 -15.02
CA LEU A 146 29.32 9.91 -15.66
C LEU A 146 29.75 10.31 -16.46
N PRO A 147 30.24 10.61 -16.59
CA PRO A 147 30.33 10.82 -17.27
C PRO A 147 30.57 11.03 -18.04
N PHE A 148 30.69 10.86 -17.72
CA PHE A 148 30.58 10.91 -18.02
C PHE A 148 30.77 10.91 -18.64
#